data_fc782c6bf959ec54dd0456b48184f6b3
#
_entry.id   fc782c6bf959ec54dd0456b48184f6b3
#
_cell.length_a   1.000
_cell.length_b   1.000
_cell.length_c   1.000
_cell.angle_alpha   90.00
_cell.angle_beta   90.00
_cell.angle_gamma   90.00
#
_symmetry.space_group_name_H-M   'P 1'
#
loop_
_entity.id
_entity.type
_entity.pdbx_description
1 polymer ?
#
loop_
_entity_poly.entity_id
_entity_poly.type
_entity_poly.pdbx_seq_one_letter_code
_entity_poly.pdbx_strand_id
1 'polypeptide(L)'
;MSPGAPRQATDRQLADMVNYLARLCLEVERGLRPPAQIKQYMSPSMALRFDGFVTLGRFRGGPVQPADVGQAHVARQRDGSVIASVVTRTEGPRWGALSFRLQPQEGLWRIADARRLLANNQRAIGQSRRSEHGARTLGASRSR
;
A
#
# COMPACT_ATOMS: atom_id res chain seq x y z
N MET A 1 11.14 20.41 -3.36
CA MET A 1 9.79 19.83 -3.53
C MET A 1 9.14 19.63 -2.18
N SER A 2 7.93 20.11 -2.01
CA SER A 2 7.21 19.91 -0.76
C SER A 2 6.81 18.44 -0.60
N PRO A 3 6.88 17.89 0.62
CA PRO A 3 6.43 16.53 0.84
C PRO A 3 4.92 16.43 0.67
N GLY A 4 4.49 15.65 -0.31
CA GLY A 4 3.09 15.41 -0.57
C GLY A 4 2.56 16.26 -1.72
N ALA A 5 1.34 15.96 -2.13
CA ALA A 5 0.66 16.68 -3.20
C ALA A 5 -0.23 17.77 -2.60
N PRO A 6 -0.50 18.86 -3.35
CA PRO A 6 -1.43 19.88 -2.88
C PRO A 6 -2.85 19.35 -2.82
N ARG A 7 -3.68 20.00 -1.99
CA ARG A 7 -5.04 19.54 -1.75
C ARG A 7 -5.88 19.39 -3.02
N GLN A 8 -5.66 20.28 -4.00
CA GLN A 8 -6.40 20.27 -5.26
C GLN A 8 -5.80 19.31 -6.30
N ALA A 9 -4.91 18.41 -5.89
CA ALA A 9 -4.26 17.49 -6.81
C ALA A 9 -5.29 16.65 -7.56
N THR A 10 -5.00 16.37 -8.82
CA THR A 10 -5.82 15.50 -9.64
C THR A 10 -5.61 14.04 -9.23
N ASP A 11 -6.50 13.15 -9.69
CA ASP A 11 -6.34 11.72 -9.41
C ASP A 11 -5.01 11.19 -9.95
N ARG A 12 -4.59 11.67 -11.12
CA ARG A 12 -3.31 11.27 -11.67
C ARG A 12 -2.14 11.71 -10.81
N GLN A 13 -2.20 12.95 -10.32
CA GLN A 13 -1.15 13.45 -9.43
C GLN A 13 -1.10 12.66 -8.14
N LEU A 14 -2.27 12.28 -7.60
CA LEU A 14 -2.32 11.44 -6.42
C LEU A 14 -1.78 10.04 -6.70
N ALA A 15 -2.11 9.48 -7.85
CA ALA A 15 -1.58 8.16 -8.24
C ALA A 15 -0.07 8.20 -8.38
N ASP A 16 0.48 9.26 -8.98
CA ASP A 16 1.92 9.42 -9.10
C ASP A 16 2.59 9.53 -7.74
N MET A 17 1.98 10.27 -6.83
CA MET A 17 2.47 10.38 -5.46
C MET A 17 2.48 9.01 -4.78
N VAL A 18 1.40 8.26 -4.92
CA VAL A 18 1.27 6.94 -4.29
C VAL A 18 2.29 5.96 -4.86
N ASN A 19 2.53 6.00 -6.17
CA ASN A 19 3.57 5.17 -6.78
C ASN A 19 4.94 5.48 -6.18
N TYR A 20 5.25 6.76 -6.04
CA TYR A 20 6.51 7.17 -5.42
C TYR A 20 6.60 6.69 -3.99
N LEU A 21 5.52 6.84 -3.21
CA LEU A 21 5.49 6.42 -1.81
C LEU A 21 5.62 4.90 -1.66
N ALA A 22 4.99 4.15 -2.55
CA ALA A 22 5.12 2.69 -2.53
C ALA A 22 6.56 2.28 -2.80
N ARG A 23 7.20 2.90 -3.78
CA ARG A 23 8.61 2.64 -4.07
C ARG A 23 9.48 2.98 -2.87
N LEU A 24 9.23 4.12 -2.26
CA LEU A 24 9.99 4.57 -1.10
C LEU A 24 9.81 3.60 0.06
N CYS A 25 8.59 3.10 0.26
CA CYS A 25 8.31 2.10 1.28
C CYS A 25 9.14 0.82 1.06
N LEU A 26 9.18 0.34 -0.18
CA LEU A 26 10.00 -0.84 -0.51
C LEU A 26 11.48 -0.56 -0.26
N GLU A 27 11.95 0.62 -0.61
CA GLU A 27 13.35 0.98 -0.39
C GLU A 27 13.70 1.02 1.09
N VAL A 28 12.79 1.54 1.91
CA VAL A 28 12.98 1.55 3.36
C VAL A 28 13.04 0.12 3.90
N GLU A 29 12.15 -0.75 3.42
CA GLU A 29 12.12 -2.13 3.86
C GLU A 29 13.38 -2.90 3.48
N ARG A 30 13.97 -2.55 2.36
CA ARG A 30 15.23 -3.19 1.91
C ARG A 30 16.46 -2.56 2.54
N GLY A 31 16.27 -1.57 3.41
CA GLY A 31 17.39 -0.89 4.06
C GLY A 31 18.13 0.09 3.17
N LEU A 32 17.53 0.47 2.04
CA LEU A 32 18.16 1.38 1.08
C LEU A 32 17.91 2.84 1.41
N ARG A 33 16.93 3.12 2.27
CA ARG A 33 16.58 4.48 2.66
C ARG A 33 16.21 4.51 4.13
N PRO A 34 16.51 5.60 4.84
CA PRO A 34 16.08 5.75 6.22
C PRO A 34 14.57 5.98 6.31
N PRO A 35 13.91 5.46 7.36
CA PRO A 35 12.46 5.63 7.50
C PRO A 35 12.01 7.09 7.54
N ALA A 36 12.87 8.00 8.00
CA ALA A 36 12.51 9.42 8.07
C ALA A 36 12.09 9.97 6.71
N GLN A 37 12.60 9.42 5.62
CA GLN A 37 12.28 9.93 4.29
C GLN A 37 10.83 9.68 3.89
N ILE A 38 10.22 8.61 4.36
CA ILE A 38 8.81 8.38 4.07
C ILE A 38 7.91 8.97 5.15
N LYS A 39 8.40 9.05 6.39
CA LYS A 39 7.61 9.59 7.50
C LYS A 39 7.18 11.03 7.28
N GLN A 40 7.94 11.79 6.50
CA GLN A 40 7.59 13.18 6.19
C GLN A 40 6.30 13.31 5.38
N TYR A 41 5.85 12.21 4.75
CA TYR A 41 4.60 12.19 3.99
C TYR A 41 3.43 11.68 4.83
N MET A 42 3.63 11.43 6.11
CA MET A 42 2.66 10.81 6.99
C MET A 42 2.07 11.80 7.97
N SER A 43 0.84 11.51 8.42
CA SER A 43 0.30 12.20 9.58
C SER A 43 1.18 11.87 10.79
N PRO A 44 1.17 12.72 11.83
CA PRO A 44 1.97 12.41 13.02
C PRO A 44 1.64 11.05 13.64
N SER A 45 0.36 10.69 13.69
CA SER A 45 -0.02 9.40 14.28
C SER A 45 0.45 8.22 13.45
N MET A 46 0.41 8.35 12.12
CA MET A 46 0.92 7.27 11.26
C MET A 46 2.43 7.15 11.37
N ALA A 47 3.13 8.28 11.45
CA ALA A 47 4.59 8.26 11.59
C ALA A 47 5.01 7.50 12.86
N LEU A 48 4.24 7.65 13.94
CA LEU A 48 4.52 6.92 15.18
C LEU A 48 4.29 5.42 15.03
N ARG A 49 3.36 5.01 14.17
CA ARG A 49 3.04 3.59 13.97
C ARG A 49 3.86 2.94 12.87
N PHE A 50 4.62 3.73 12.13
CA PHE A 50 5.28 3.25 10.91
C PHE A 50 6.28 2.13 11.20
N ASP A 51 7.02 2.22 12.29
CA ASP A 51 8.03 1.23 12.61
C ASP A 51 7.41 -0.15 12.87
N GLY A 52 6.18 -0.18 13.36
CA GLY A 52 5.45 -1.43 13.50
C GLY A 52 4.87 -1.94 12.18
N PHE A 53 4.69 -1.04 11.21
CA PHE A 53 4.19 -1.39 9.90
C PHE A 53 5.27 -2.03 9.02
N VAL A 54 6.47 -1.47 9.03
CA VAL A 54 7.56 -1.98 8.20
C VAL A 54 8.37 -3.02 8.95
N THR A 55 8.83 -4.01 8.21
CA THR A 55 9.74 -5.02 8.73
C THR A 55 11.10 -4.80 8.07
N LEU A 56 11.91 -3.98 8.73
CA LEU A 56 13.21 -3.60 8.17
C LEU A 56 14.11 -4.80 8.01
N GLY A 57 14.75 -4.89 6.85
CA GLY A 57 15.72 -5.93 6.56
C GLY A 57 15.14 -7.30 6.28
N ARG A 58 13.83 -7.45 6.39
CA ARG A 58 13.18 -8.73 6.13
C ARG A 58 13.15 -9.05 4.63
N PHE A 59 12.93 -8.03 3.83
CA PHE A 59 12.88 -8.19 2.38
C PHE A 59 14.16 -7.64 1.78
N ARG A 60 15.20 -8.44 1.88
CA ARG A 60 16.50 -8.04 1.35
C ARG A 60 16.50 -8.22 -0.16
N GLY A 61 17.18 -7.32 -0.82
CA GLY A 61 17.29 -7.39 -2.26
C GLY A 61 18.08 -6.21 -2.75
N GLY A 62 18.29 -6.17 -4.04
CA GLY A 62 18.93 -5.04 -4.69
C GLY A 62 18.00 -3.84 -4.77
N PRO A 63 18.38 -2.85 -5.60
CA PRO A 63 17.54 -1.67 -5.81
C PRO A 63 16.13 -2.04 -6.23
N VAL A 64 15.17 -1.19 -5.85
CA VAL A 64 13.79 -1.37 -6.28
C VAL A 64 13.70 -1.05 -7.77
N GLN A 65 13.23 -2.02 -8.54
CA GLN A 65 13.08 -1.87 -9.98
C GLN A 65 11.71 -1.27 -10.31
N PRO A 66 11.58 -0.57 -11.46
CA PRO A 66 10.26 -0.06 -11.85
C PRO A 66 9.19 -1.14 -11.90
N ALA A 67 9.54 -2.35 -12.31
CA ALA A 67 8.59 -3.45 -12.39
C ALA A 67 8.17 -3.98 -11.02
N ASP A 68 8.84 -3.58 -9.94
CA ASP A 68 8.48 -4.01 -8.59
C ASP A 68 7.26 -3.28 -8.05
N VAL A 69 6.86 -2.19 -8.70
CA VAL A 69 5.73 -1.38 -8.28
C VAL A 69 4.76 -1.27 -9.45
N GLY A 70 3.53 -1.74 -9.24
CA GLY A 70 2.50 -1.63 -10.26
C GLY A 70 1.91 -0.24 -10.31
N GLN A 71 0.88 -0.09 -11.11
CA GLN A 71 0.18 1.17 -11.24
C GLN A 71 -0.70 1.41 -10.02
N ALA A 72 -0.64 2.62 -9.48
CA ALA A 72 -1.49 2.99 -8.36
C ALA A 72 -2.91 3.29 -8.83
N HIS A 73 -3.88 2.91 -8.02
CA HIS A 73 -5.28 3.22 -8.22
C HIS A 73 -5.78 4.04 -7.05
N VAL A 74 -6.51 5.11 -7.33
CA VAL A 74 -7.01 6.00 -6.30
C VAL A 74 -8.54 6.06 -6.36
N ALA A 75 -9.16 6.14 -5.19
CA ALA A 75 -10.61 6.25 -5.08
C ALA A 75 -10.94 7.30 -4.02
N ARG A 76 -11.65 8.34 -4.44
CA ARG A 76 -12.05 9.41 -3.52
C ARG A 76 -13.23 8.95 -2.69
N GLN A 77 -13.18 9.25 -1.40
CA GLN A 77 -14.21 8.88 -0.45
C GLN A 77 -15.11 10.07 -0.16
N ARG A 78 -16.30 9.77 0.36
CA ARG A 78 -17.27 10.82 0.69
C ARG A 78 -16.78 11.76 1.77
N ASP A 79 -15.94 11.27 2.67
CA ASP A 79 -15.40 12.07 3.77
C ASP A 79 -14.23 12.97 3.35
N GLY A 80 -13.89 12.99 2.07
CA GLY A 80 -12.79 13.79 1.56
C GLY A 80 -11.45 13.10 1.59
N SER A 81 -11.38 11.89 2.12
CA SER A 81 -10.15 11.11 2.07
C SER A 81 -10.03 10.39 0.73
N VAL A 82 -8.86 9.80 0.50
CA VAL A 82 -8.59 9.01 -0.70
C VAL A 82 -8.02 7.68 -0.25
N ILE A 83 -8.55 6.59 -0.82
CA ILE A 83 -7.95 5.27 -0.64
C ILE A 83 -7.17 4.97 -1.91
N ALA A 84 -5.92 4.63 -1.74
CA ALA A 84 -5.04 4.31 -2.87
C ALA A 84 -4.45 2.93 -2.66
N SER A 85 -4.33 2.18 -3.75
CA SER A 85 -3.75 0.83 -3.68
C SER A 85 -2.77 0.66 -4.81
N VAL A 86 -1.73 -0.14 -4.53
CA VAL A 86 -0.69 -0.41 -5.50
C VAL A 86 -0.15 -1.82 -5.25
N VAL A 87 -0.02 -2.59 -6.32
CA VAL A 87 0.57 -3.93 -6.25
C VAL A 87 2.08 -3.79 -6.24
N THR A 88 2.74 -4.50 -5.34
CA THR A 88 4.18 -4.44 -5.21
C THR A 88 4.77 -5.84 -5.18
N ARG A 89 5.97 -5.97 -5.73
CA ARG A 89 6.75 -7.20 -5.60
C ARG A 89 7.56 -7.11 -4.32
N THR A 90 7.39 -8.08 -3.44
CA THR A 90 8.08 -8.06 -2.16
C THR A 90 9.40 -8.81 -2.24
N GLU A 91 9.36 -10.13 -2.33
CA GLU A 91 10.54 -10.96 -2.29
C GLU A 91 10.47 -12.00 -3.40
N GLY A 92 11.49 -12.05 -4.25
CA GLY A 92 11.51 -12.98 -5.38
C GLY A 92 10.28 -12.78 -6.26
N PRO A 93 9.60 -13.84 -6.65
CA PRO A 93 8.40 -13.73 -7.48
C PRO A 93 7.13 -13.37 -6.71
N ARG A 94 7.23 -13.10 -5.43
CA ARG A 94 6.05 -12.82 -4.60
C ARG A 94 5.52 -11.42 -4.83
N TRP A 95 4.21 -11.32 -4.88
CA TRP A 95 3.52 -10.05 -5.01
C TRP A 95 2.67 -9.80 -3.78
N GLY A 96 2.50 -8.56 -3.46
CA GLY A 96 1.61 -8.11 -2.43
C GLY A 96 0.95 -6.83 -2.86
N ALA A 97 0.31 -6.16 -1.94
CA ALA A 97 -0.29 -4.87 -2.21
C ALA A 97 -0.08 -3.95 -1.03
N LEU A 98 0.09 -2.67 -1.33
CA LEU A 98 0.07 -1.61 -0.33
C LEU A 98 -1.19 -0.81 -0.54
N SER A 99 -1.85 -0.47 0.57
CA SER A 99 -3.02 0.38 0.54
C SER A 99 -2.76 1.55 1.48
N PHE A 100 -2.99 2.76 1.00
CA PHE A 100 -2.80 3.98 1.78
C PHE A 100 -4.13 4.71 1.88
N ARG A 101 -4.45 5.21 3.06
CA ARG A 101 -5.51 6.19 3.20
C ARG A 101 -4.86 7.56 3.31
N LEU A 102 -5.21 8.43 2.39
CA LEU A 102 -4.67 9.78 2.33
C LEU A 102 -5.71 10.76 2.82
N GLN A 103 -5.26 11.74 3.59
CA GLN A 103 -6.11 12.81 4.07
C GLN A 103 -5.42 14.15 3.86
N PRO A 104 -6.19 15.20 3.51
CA PRO A 104 -5.61 16.54 3.46
C PRO A 104 -5.27 17.02 4.86
N GLN A 105 -4.10 17.59 4.99
CA GLN A 105 -3.62 18.15 6.25
C GLN A 105 -2.73 19.33 5.92
N GLU A 106 -3.12 20.51 6.40
CA GLU A 106 -2.36 21.74 6.14
C GLU A 106 -2.14 21.98 4.65
N GLY A 107 -3.19 21.71 3.85
CA GLY A 107 -3.14 21.95 2.41
C GLY A 107 -2.44 20.87 1.59
N LEU A 108 -1.92 19.84 2.21
CA LEU A 108 -1.22 18.75 1.53
C LEU A 108 -1.84 17.41 1.87
N TRP A 109 -1.70 16.45 0.96
CA TRP A 109 -2.15 15.09 1.23
C TRP A 109 -1.11 14.38 2.08
N ARG A 110 -1.57 13.68 3.12
CA ARG A 110 -0.70 12.92 4.02
C ARG A 110 -1.22 11.49 4.15
N ILE A 111 -0.31 10.54 4.34
CA ILE A 111 -0.69 9.17 4.64
C ILE A 111 -1.20 9.12 6.07
N ALA A 112 -2.50 8.83 6.22
CA ALA A 112 -3.13 8.71 7.54
C ALA A 112 -3.15 7.27 8.02
N ASP A 113 -3.11 6.30 7.09
CA ASP A 113 -3.06 4.89 7.43
C ASP A 113 -2.44 4.14 6.26
N ALA A 114 -1.81 3.01 6.56
CA ALA A 114 -1.21 2.16 5.56
C ALA A 114 -1.48 0.70 5.92
N ARG A 115 -1.73 -0.12 4.92
CA ARG A 115 -1.97 -1.55 5.10
C ARG A 115 -1.21 -2.32 4.05
N ARG A 116 -0.81 -3.52 4.42
CA ARG A 116 -0.09 -4.41 3.54
C ARG A 116 -0.79 -5.74 3.45
N LEU A 117 -0.94 -6.23 2.23
CA LEU A 117 -1.39 -7.60 1.98
C LEU A 117 -0.28 -8.34 1.24
N LEU A 118 0.16 -9.43 1.81
CA LEU A 118 1.12 -10.30 1.16
C LEU A 118 0.38 -11.33 0.32
N ALA A 119 1.06 -11.89 -0.67
CA ALA A 119 0.45 -12.83 -1.60
C ALA A 119 -0.25 -14.00 -0.89
N ASN A 120 0.36 -14.51 0.18
CA ASN A 120 -0.24 -15.61 0.93
C ASN A 120 -1.56 -15.21 1.58
N ASN A 121 -1.60 -13.99 2.14
CA ASN A 121 -2.82 -13.49 2.77
C ASN A 121 -3.91 -13.25 1.73
N GLN A 122 -3.53 -12.73 0.57
CA GLN A 122 -4.48 -12.52 -0.51
C GLN A 122 -5.09 -13.84 -0.97
N ARG A 123 -4.28 -14.88 -1.07
CA ARG A 123 -4.77 -16.20 -1.46
C ARG A 123 -5.77 -16.75 -0.44
N ALA A 124 -5.44 -16.65 0.84
CA ALA A 124 -6.32 -17.11 1.89
C ALA A 124 -7.65 -16.39 1.86
N ILE A 125 -7.61 -15.08 1.69
CA ILE A 125 -8.83 -14.26 1.59
C ILE A 125 -9.65 -14.68 0.38
N GLY A 126 -9.01 -14.88 -0.75
CA GLY A 126 -9.67 -15.30 -1.97
C GLY A 126 -10.35 -16.66 -1.81
N GLN A 127 -9.69 -17.60 -1.17
CA GLN A 127 -10.26 -18.91 -0.91
C GLN A 127 -11.47 -18.83 0.00
N SER A 128 -11.40 -18.00 1.03
CA SER A 128 -12.54 -17.80 1.92
C SER A 128 -13.76 -17.26 1.17
N ARG A 129 -13.55 -16.28 0.32
CA ARG A 129 -14.64 -15.71 -0.47
C ARG A 129 -15.27 -16.76 -1.39
N ARG A 130 -14.47 -17.59 -2.01
CA ARG A 130 -14.98 -18.63 -2.87
C ARG A 130 -15.80 -19.64 -2.09
N SER A 131 -15.35 -20.00 -0.91
CA SER A 131 -16.10 -20.90 -0.06
C SER A 131 -17.45 -20.32 0.30
N GLU A 132 -17.49 -19.04 0.61
CA GLU A 132 -18.74 -18.39 0.93
C GLU A 132 -19.69 -18.36 -0.25
N HIS A 133 -19.19 -18.18 -1.45
CA HIS A 133 -20.01 -18.12 -2.65
C HIS A 133 -20.34 -19.49 -3.20
N GLY A 134 -19.41 -20.40 -3.08
CA GLY A 134 -19.59 -21.74 -3.61
C GLY A 134 -20.26 -22.67 -2.62
N ALA A 135 -20.35 -22.25 -1.46
CA ALA A 135 -21.02 -23.02 -0.44
C ALA A 135 -22.45 -23.00 -0.75
N ARG A 136 -22.02 -22.78 -1.27
CA ARG A 136 -22.24 -22.67 -1.77
C ARG A 136 -21.65 -23.22 -2.83
N THR A 137 -21.44 -23.78 -3.48
CA THR A 137 -20.83 -24.43 -4.36
C THR A 137 -20.05 -25.34 -4.24
N LEU A 138 -20.52 -25.46 -3.65
CA LEU A 138 -19.64 -26.06 -3.21
C LEU A 138 -19.42 -26.43 -2.77
N GLY A 139 -20.01 -26.64 -2.65
CA GLY A 139 -19.49 -26.81 -1.78
C GLY A 139 -19.50 -27.12 -1.88
N ALA A 140 -20.16 -27.43 -2.16
CA ALA A 140 -19.73 -27.56 -1.81
C ALA A 140 -19.55 -27.93 -2.13
N SER A 141 -20.02 -28.13 -2.41
CA SER A 141 -19.52 -28.36 -2.21
C SER A 141 -19.26 -28.80 -2.28
N ARG A 142 -19.88 -29.27 -2.22
CA ARG A 142 -19.55 -29.59 -1.83
C ARG A 142 -19.08 -30.16 -1.76
N SER A 143 -19.39 -30.35 -1.79
CA SER A 143 -18.98 -30.70 -1.38
C SER A 143 -18.85 -31.06 -1.52
N ARG A 144 -19.57 -31.54 -1.58
CA ARG A 144 -19.47 -31.72 -1.36
C ARG A 144 -19.13 -31.91 -1.28
#